data_58380f1160fed3f8846bff42c4724154
#
_entry.id   58380f1160fed3f8846bff42c4724154
#
_cell.length_a   1.000
_cell.length_b   1.000
_cell.length_c   1.000
_cell.angle_alpha   90.00
_cell.angle_beta   90.00
_cell.angle_gamma   90.00
#
_symmetry.space_group_name_H-M   'P 1'
#
loop_
_entity.id
_entity.type
_entity.pdbx_description
1 polymer ?
#
loop_
_entity_poly.entity_id
_entity_poly.type
_entity_poly.pdbx_seq_one_letter_code
_entity_poly.pdbx_strand_id
1 'polypeptide(L)'
;MSRPEWFVKILVELFPGRFTFARLTNLPVIGRVIDYGLFNGDDIVYLPRDGTIQINAPIERPHSAVLPSRIVDHFIEQASYRWVMDFCLCRSGNTCQTYPIEYGCIFLGEAVKQINPKFGRLVSRDEALEHAQRCREAGLVHMIGRNKLDSVWLGAGPSQKLLTICNCCPCCCLWGIIPQLSPLIRDKVSRMPGVNVTVTERCIGCGTCSEGVCFVDAIHVDGEYAVIDETCRGCGRCVEICPNEAIELSVDYDEVLPAMIERISPLVDIS
;
A
#
# COMPACT_ATOMS: atom_id res chain seq x y z
N MET A 1 18.43 -11.38 -14.56
CA MET A 1 19.55 -10.41 -14.37
C MET A 1 18.96 -9.16 -13.73
N SER A 2 19.55 -8.72 -12.61
CA SER A 2 19.13 -7.53 -11.88
C SER A 2 19.17 -6.27 -12.77
N ARG A 3 18.27 -5.34 -12.53
CA ARG A 3 18.25 -4.08 -13.30
C ARG A 3 19.46 -3.21 -12.93
N PRO A 4 20.10 -2.57 -13.93
CA PRO A 4 21.19 -1.63 -13.67
C PRO A 4 20.66 -0.29 -13.14
N GLU A 5 21.52 0.47 -12.45
CA GLU A 5 21.14 1.78 -11.86
C GLU A 5 20.58 2.78 -12.87
N TRP A 6 21.18 2.83 -14.08
CA TRP A 6 20.72 3.77 -15.11
C TRP A 6 19.26 3.54 -15.50
N PHE A 7 18.80 2.27 -15.48
CA PHE A 7 17.41 1.92 -15.76
C PHE A 7 16.47 2.49 -14.69
N VAL A 8 16.84 2.36 -13.42
CA VAL A 8 16.04 2.89 -12.31
C VAL A 8 16.04 4.42 -12.31
N LYS A 9 17.16 5.07 -12.68
CA LYS A 9 17.20 6.53 -12.86
C LYS A 9 16.22 6.99 -13.93
N ILE A 10 16.15 6.31 -15.08
CA ILE A 10 15.13 6.60 -16.10
C ILE A 10 13.71 6.45 -15.56
N LEU A 11 13.43 5.40 -14.79
CA LEU A 11 12.11 5.21 -14.20
C LEU A 11 11.75 6.34 -13.22
N VAL A 12 12.70 6.80 -12.43
CA VAL A 12 12.52 7.95 -11.51
C VAL A 12 12.22 9.23 -12.30
N GLU A 13 12.94 9.49 -13.40
CA GLU A 13 12.71 10.66 -14.26
C GLU A 13 11.36 10.60 -14.99
N LEU A 14 10.91 9.42 -15.40
CA LEU A 14 9.64 9.23 -16.08
C LEU A 14 8.44 9.12 -15.11
N PHE A 15 8.68 9.01 -13.81
CA PHE A 15 7.64 8.79 -12.81
C PHE A 15 6.51 9.83 -12.81
N PRO A 16 6.75 11.13 -13.04
CA PRO A 16 5.68 12.13 -13.18
C PRO A 16 4.64 11.80 -14.27
N GLY A 17 5.06 11.08 -15.32
CA GLY A 17 4.20 10.64 -16.42
C GLY A 17 3.24 9.50 -16.08
N ARG A 18 3.26 8.97 -14.87
CA ARG A 18 2.43 7.82 -14.44
C ARG A 18 0.93 8.00 -14.63
N PHE A 19 0.43 9.23 -14.51
CA PHE A 19 -0.99 9.54 -14.72
C PHE A 19 -1.41 9.38 -16.19
N THR A 20 -0.55 9.80 -17.12
CA THR A 20 -0.78 9.59 -18.55
C THR A 20 -0.74 8.10 -18.88
N PHE A 21 0.22 7.37 -18.32
CA PHE A 21 0.28 5.92 -18.44
C PHE A 21 -0.98 5.24 -17.91
N ALA A 22 -1.50 5.67 -16.75
CA ALA A 22 -2.73 5.14 -16.18
C ALA A 22 -3.94 5.30 -17.12
N ARG A 23 -4.07 6.45 -17.75
CA ARG A 23 -5.16 6.71 -18.72
C ARG A 23 -5.11 5.78 -19.94
N LEU A 24 -3.91 5.39 -20.39
CA LEU A 24 -3.76 4.44 -21.51
C LEU A 24 -4.32 3.06 -21.18
N THR A 25 -4.41 2.69 -19.90
CA THR A 25 -5.01 1.41 -19.47
C THR A 25 -6.49 1.29 -19.81
N ASN A 26 -7.19 2.40 -20.06
CA ASN A 26 -8.61 2.40 -20.45
C ASN A 26 -8.83 2.10 -21.94
N LEU A 27 -7.75 2.05 -22.74
CA LEU A 27 -7.85 1.63 -24.13
C LEU A 27 -7.93 0.10 -24.20
N PRO A 28 -8.95 -0.50 -24.84
CA PRO A 28 -9.28 -1.93 -24.70
C PRO A 28 -8.12 -2.89 -24.97
N VAL A 29 -7.34 -2.64 -26.02
CA VAL A 29 -6.21 -3.50 -26.38
C VAL A 29 -4.98 -3.16 -25.54
N ILE A 30 -4.65 -1.89 -25.43
CA ILE A 30 -3.47 -1.41 -24.70
C ILE A 30 -3.60 -1.78 -23.21
N GLY A 31 -4.77 -1.58 -22.62
CA GLY A 31 -5.02 -1.92 -21.22
C GLY A 31 -4.80 -3.41 -20.93
N ARG A 32 -5.24 -4.30 -21.81
CA ARG A 32 -4.99 -5.75 -21.66
C ARG A 32 -3.51 -6.10 -21.78
N VAL A 33 -2.79 -5.47 -22.69
CA VAL A 33 -1.33 -5.69 -22.85
C VAL A 33 -0.59 -5.20 -21.61
N ILE A 34 -0.93 -4.02 -21.11
CA ILE A 34 -0.36 -3.45 -19.88
C ILE A 34 -0.68 -4.37 -18.69
N ASP A 35 -1.93 -4.80 -18.55
CA ASP A 35 -2.34 -5.70 -17.48
C ASP A 35 -1.54 -7.01 -17.53
N TYR A 36 -1.49 -7.66 -18.67
CA TYR A 36 -0.75 -8.90 -18.84
C TYR A 36 0.75 -8.72 -18.52
N GLY A 37 1.35 -7.63 -18.98
CA GLY A 37 2.77 -7.35 -18.77
C GLY A 37 3.16 -6.98 -17.34
N LEU A 38 2.34 -6.18 -16.66
CA LEU A 38 2.72 -5.49 -15.44
C LEU A 38 1.87 -5.83 -14.20
N PHE A 39 0.63 -6.33 -14.38
CA PHE A 39 -0.31 -6.51 -13.28
C PHE A 39 -0.97 -7.89 -13.24
N ASN A 40 -0.62 -8.79 -14.16
CA ASN A 40 -1.25 -10.10 -14.23
C ASN A 40 -0.98 -10.94 -12.96
N GLY A 41 -2.07 -11.35 -12.31
CA GLY A 41 -2.05 -12.11 -11.06
C GLY A 41 -1.72 -11.28 -9.83
N ASP A 42 -1.78 -9.95 -9.92
CA ASP A 42 -1.61 -9.08 -8.76
C ASP A 42 -2.84 -9.12 -7.87
N ASP A 43 -2.59 -9.07 -6.59
CA ASP A 43 -3.55 -8.81 -5.52
C ASP A 43 -2.83 -8.07 -4.41
N ILE A 44 -3.19 -6.80 -4.23
CA ILE A 44 -2.53 -5.86 -3.33
C ILE A 44 -3.58 -5.29 -2.39
N VAL A 45 -3.28 -5.29 -1.10
CA VAL A 45 -4.20 -4.85 -0.05
C VAL A 45 -3.62 -3.67 0.69
N TYR A 46 -4.40 -2.59 0.80
CA TYR A 46 -4.12 -1.50 1.72
C TYR A 46 -4.51 -1.87 3.13
N LEU A 47 -3.61 -1.62 4.08
CA LEU A 47 -3.86 -1.83 5.49
C LEU A 47 -4.15 -0.47 6.15
N PRO A 48 -5.17 -0.38 7.02
CA PRO A 48 -5.38 0.82 7.81
C PRO A 48 -4.22 1.05 8.78
N ARG A 49 -4.07 2.27 9.25
CA ARG A 49 -3.12 2.59 10.33
C ARG A 49 -3.70 2.15 11.66
N ASP A 50 -2.88 1.52 12.49
CA ASP A 50 -3.31 0.97 13.79
C ASP A 50 -4.01 2.02 14.67
N GLY A 51 -3.48 3.26 14.72
CA GLY A 51 -4.02 4.34 15.55
C GLY A 51 -5.34 4.94 15.05
N THR A 52 -5.83 4.56 13.86
CA THR A 52 -7.08 5.11 13.30
C THR A 52 -8.29 4.22 13.57
N ILE A 53 -8.10 3.08 14.17
CA ILE A 53 -9.12 2.05 14.31
C ILE A 53 -9.89 2.25 15.61
N GLN A 54 -11.21 2.36 15.51
CA GLN A 54 -12.08 2.29 16.66
C GLN A 54 -12.39 0.82 16.96
N ILE A 55 -12.02 0.38 18.15
CA ILE A 55 -12.30 -0.97 18.62
C ILE A 55 -13.73 -0.98 19.16
N ASN A 56 -14.69 -1.36 18.33
CA ASN A 56 -16.10 -1.53 18.73
C ASN A 56 -16.35 -2.86 19.47
N ALA A 57 -15.37 -3.38 20.21
CA ALA A 57 -15.53 -4.58 21.01
C ALA A 57 -15.85 -4.22 22.48
N PRO A 58 -16.73 -4.98 23.16
CA PRO A 58 -16.91 -4.83 24.60
C PRO A 58 -15.56 -5.01 25.32
N ILE A 59 -15.33 -4.20 26.34
CA ILE A 59 -14.06 -4.02 27.09
C ILE A 59 -13.46 -5.35 27.66
N GLU A 60 -14.11 -6.47 27.49
CA GLU A 60 -13.70 -7.75 28.11
C GLU A 60 -12.50 -8.48 27.43
N ARG A 61 -12.03 -8.03 26.25
CA ARG A 61 -10.88 -8.65 25.59
C ARG A 61 -9.90 -7.64 24.97
N PRO A 62 -9.14 -6.86 25.76
CA PRO A 62 -8.19 -5.88 25.22
C PRO A 62 -6.95 -6.52 24.53
N HIS A 63 -6.77 -7.84 24.63
CA HIS A 63 -5.54 -8.52 24.16
C HIS A 63 -5.69 -9.34 22.87
N SER A 64 -6.87 -9.40 22.24
CA SER A 64 -7.08 -10.21 21.04
C SER A 64 -7.31 -9.44 19.74
N ALA A 65 -7.38 -8.11 19.78
CA ALA A 65 -7.53 -7.32 18.57
C ALA A 65 -6.23 -7.39 17.73
N VAL A 66 -6.30 -8.05 16.58
CA VAL A 66 -5.15 -8.14 15.67
C VAL A 66 -5.04 -6.84 14.90
N LEU A 67 -4.06 -6.01 15.26
CA LEU A 67 -3.77 -4.76 14.55
C LEU A 67 -3.29 -5.06 13.12
N PRO A 68 -3.58 -4.20 12.13
CA PRO A 68 -3.09 -4.34 10.75
C PRO A 68 -1.58 -4.48 10.64
N SER A 69 -0.83 -3.85 11.54
CA SER A 69 0.62 -4.04 11.64
C SER A 69 1.03 -5.49 11.84
N ARG A 70 0.23 -6.28 12.56
CA ARG A 70 0.50 -7.71 12.80
C ARG A 70 0.46 -8.57 11.54
N ILE A 71 -0.29 -8.13 10.52
CA ILE A 71 -0.28 -8.78 9.21
C ILE A 71 1.10 -8.62 8.56
N VAL A 72 1.63 -7.41 8.58
CA VAL A 72 2.98 -7.10 8.06
C VAL A 72 4.03 -7.89 8.83
N ASP A 73 3.97 -7.83 10.16
CA ASP A 73 4.92 -8.51 11.04
C ASP A 73 4.91 -10.03 10.80
N HIS A 74 3.71 -10.65 10.66
CA HIS A 74 3.57 -12.07 10.37
C HIS A 74 4.32 -12.48 9.10
N PHE A 75 4.12 -11.77 7.98
CA PHE A 75 4.81 -12.13 6.73
C PHE A 75 6.30 -11.87 6.80
N ILE A 76 6.76 -10.83 7.52
CA ILE A 76 8.18 -10.60 7.78
C ILE A 76 8.78 -11.75 8.59
N GLU A 77 8.08 -12.23 9.61
CA GLU A 77 8.54 -13.33 10.46
C GLU A 77 8.66 -14.65 9.69
N GLN A 78 7.70 -14.95 8.82
CA GLN A 78 7.65 -16.21 8.07
C GLN A 78 8.61 -16.27 6.88
N ALA A 79 9.04 -15.15 6.33
CA ALA A 79 9.87 -15.12 5.13
C ALA A 79 11.27 -15.71 5.37
N SER A 80 11.79 -16.49 4.40
CA SER A 80 13.18 -16.96 4.41
C SER A 80 14.18 -15.85 4.11
N TYR A 81 13.80 -14.92 3.21
CA TYR A 81 14.67 -13.82 2.81
C TYR A 81 13.90 -12.49 2.88
N ARG A 82 14.58 -11.46 3.37
CA ARG A 82 14.06 -10.11 3.57
C ARG A 82 15.00 -9.10 2.98
N TRP A 83 14.46 -8.18 2.22
CA TRP A 83 15.19 -7.09 1.59
C TRP A 83 14.56 -5.76 1.94
N VAL A 84 15.35 -4.81 2.36
CA VAL A 84 14.91 -3.42 2.58
C VAL A 84 15.54 -2.55 1.52
N MET A 85 14.70 -1.77 0.83
CA MET A 85 15.14 -0.77 -0.13
C MET A 85 15.70 0.46 0.59
N ASP A 86 16.84 0.95 0.13
CA ASP A 86 17.47 2.16 0.68
C ASP A 86 16.76 3.46 0.21
N PHE A 87 15.79 3.34 -0.69
CA PHE A 87 14.98 4.46 -1.17
C PHE A 87 13.58 3.99 -1.61
N CYS A 88 12.62 4.91 -1.57
CA CYS A 88 11.31 4.71 -2.18
C CYS A 88 11.30 5.30 -3.59
N LEU A 89 11.04 4.49 -4.61
CA LEU A 89 11.00 4.93 -6.02
C LEU A 89 9.98 6.05 -6.23
N CYS A 90 8.79 5.93 -5.63
CA CYS A 90 7.72 6.92 -5.76
C CYS A 90 8.10 8.28 -5.15
N ARG A 91 8.72 8.26 -3.96
CA ARG A 91 9.17 9.49 -3.30
C ARG A 91 10.37 10.10 -4.01
N SER A 92 11.28 9.28 -4.54
CA SER A 92 12.39 9.75 -5.37
C SER A 92 11.89 10.42 -6.65
N GLY A 93 10.94 9.79 -7.37
CA GLY A 93 10.39 10.31 -8.61
C GLY A 93 9.56 11.59 -8.47
N ASN A 94 9.03 11.87 -7.28
CA ASN A 94 8.30 13.10 -6.95
C ASN A 94 9.13 14.08 -6.10
N THR A 95 10.40 13.80 -5.81
CA THR A 95 11.24 14.61 -4.91
C THR A 95 10.50 14.99 -3.63
N CYS A 96 10.00 13.97 -2.92
CA CYS A 96 9.14 14.14 -1.75
C CYS A 96 9.78 15.03 -0.69
N GLN A 97 9.07 16.07 -0.27
CA GLN A 97 9.54 17.02 0.74
C GLN A 97 8.99 16.70 2.15
N THR A 98 7.98 15.82 2.24
CA THR A 98 7.24 15.61 3.49
C THR A 98 7.67 14.32 4.20
N TYR A 99 8.00 13.28 3.42
CA TYR A 99 8.31 11.95 3.97
C TYR A 99 9.71 11.49 3.57
N PRO A 100 10.44 10.79 4.47
CA PRO A 100 11.78 10.30 4.20
C PRO A 100 11.84 9.41 2.96
N ILE A 101 12.74 9.72 2.03
CA ILE A 101 12.92 8.94 0.80
C ILE A 101 13.54 7.57 1.11
N GLU A 102 14.39 7.50 2.14
CA GLU A 102 15.09 6.29 2.59
C GLU A 102 14.18 5.22 3.21
N TYR A 103 12.93 5.54 3.55
CA TYR A 103 11.97 4.54 4.03
C TYR A 103 11.35 3.77 2.86
N GLY A 104 12.20 3.01 2.15
CA GLY A 104 11.82 2.22 1.00
C GLY A 104 10.91 1.02 1.32
N CYS A 105 10.53 0.29 0.28
CA CYS A 105 9.71 -0.91 0.40
C CYS A 105 10.50 -2.06 1.05
N ILE A 106 9.77 -3.03 1.63
CA ILE A 106 10.30 -4.32 2.05
C ILE A 106 9.88 -5.36 1.02
N PHE A 107 10.79 -6.19 0.59
CA PHE A 107 10.51 -7.33 -0.28
C PHE A 107 10.86 -8.63 0.44
N LEU A 108 10.02 -9.65 0.28
CA LEU A 108 10.14 -10.94 0.95
C LEU A 108 10.16 -12.08 -0.06
N GLY A 109 10.85 -13.16 0.26
CA GLY A 109 10.93 -14.38 -0.54
C GLY A 109 12.23 -14.51 -1.34
N GLU A 110 12.39 -15.63 -2.05
CA GLU A 110 13.66 -16.01 -2.70
C GLU A 110 14.10 -15.03 -3.80
N ALA A 111 13.14 -14.40 -4.52
CA ALA A 111 13.45 -13.52 -5.62
C ALA A 111 14.24 -12.26 -5.21
N VAL A 112 14.23 -11.89 -3.93
CA VAL A 112 15.01 -10.73 -3.42
C VAL A 112 16.52 -10.87 -3.65
N LYS A 113 17.04 -12.10 -3.74
CA LYS A 113 18.46 -12.37 -4.05
C LYS A 113 18.90 -11.84 -5.43
N GLN A 114 17.94 -11.59 -6.30
CA GLN A 114 18.18 -11.08 -7.66
C GLN A 114 18.17 -9.55 -7.71
N ILE A 115 17.78 -8.87 -6.63
CA ILE A 115 17.75 -7.40 -6.58
C ILE A 115 19.19 -6.87 -6.61
N ASN A 116 19.41 -5.78 -7.35
CA ASN A 116 20.70 -5.15 -7.39
C ASN A 116 21.09 -4.61 -6.01
N PRO A 117 22.27 -4.99 -5.46
CA PRO A 117 22.71 -4.58 -4.13
C PRO A 117 22.90 -3.07 -3.95
N LYS A 118 22.87 -2.30 -5.02
CA LYS A 118 22.88 -0.83 -4.98
C LYS A 118 21.53 -0.18 -4.68
N PHE A 119 20.46 -0.98 -4.59
CA PHE A 119 19.11 -0.48 -4.31
C PHE A 119 18.66 -0.71 -2.87
N GLY A 120 19.44 -1.47 -2.10
CA GLY A 120 19.11 -1.83 -0.74
C GLY A 120 19.95 -3.00 -0.25
N ARG A 121 19.47 -3.71 0.75
CA ARG A 121 20.22 -4.79 1.36
C ARG A 121 19.35 -5.92 1.87
N LEU A 122 19.91 -7.12 1.94
CA LEU A 122 19.35 -8.22 2.73
C LEU A 122 19.46 -7.86 4.21
N VAL A 123 18.40 -8.14 4.95
CA VAL A 123 18.31 -7.81 6.38
C VAL A 123 17.84 -9.01 7.19
N SER A 124 18.11 -8.97 8.48
CA SER A 124 17.55 -9.91 9.45
C SER A 124 16.05 -9.66 9.66
N ARG A 125 15.40 -10.61 10.34
CA ARG A 125 13.98 -10.45 10.73
C ARG A 125 13.78 -9.17 11.56
N ASP A 126 14.62 -8.97 12.56
CA ASP A 126 14.48 -7.88 13.52
C ASP A 126 14.72 -6.51 12.85
N GLU A 127 15.68 -6.40 11.94
CA GLU A 127 15.91 -5.19 11.14
C GLU A 127 14.71 -4.87 10.21
N ALA A 128 14.07 -5.89 9.61
CA ALA A 128 12.90 -5.68 8.77
C ALA A 128 11.68 -5.22 9.59
N LEU A 129 11.45 -5.80 10.77
CA LEU A 129 10.41 -5.38 11.71
C LEU A 129 10.64 -3.94 12.19
N GLU A 130 11.88 -3.61 12.57
CA GLU A 130 12.25 -2.24 12.97
C GLU A 130 12.03 -1.24 11.83
N HIS A 131 12.37 -1.60 10.59
CA HIS A 131 12.12 -0.74 9.43
C HIS A 131 10.62 -0.51 9.22
N ALA A 132 9.79 -1.56 9.30
CA ALA A 132 8.34 -1.44 9.20
C ALA A 132 7.77 -0.56 10.31
N GLN A 133 8.26 -0.69 11.54
CA GLN A 133 7.85 0.14 12.66
C GLN A 133 8.22 1.62 12.42
N ARG A 134 9.44 1.93 12.02
CA ARG A 134 9.87 3.30 11.68
C ARG A 134 9.01 3.92 10.58
N CYS A 135 8.60 3.13 9.59
CA CYS A 135 7.68 3.59 8.54
C CYS A 135 6.31 3.97 9.11
N ARG A 136 5.77 3.18 10.04
CA ARG A 136 4.49 3.46 10.73
C ARG A 136 4.58 4.75 11.56
N GLU A 137 5.64 4.89 12.34
CA GLU A 137 5.91 6.07 13.18
C GLU A 137 6.05 7.35 12.34
N ALA A 138 6.62 7.25 11.15
CA ALA A 138 6.69 8.34 10.18
C ALA A 138 5.34 8.65 9.50
N GLY A 139 4.26 7.95 9.81
CA GLY A 139 2.94 8.18 9.24
C GLY A 139 2.72 7.54 7.86
N LEU A 140 3.56 6.59 7.45
CA LEU A 140 3.37 5.85 6.22
C LEU A 140 2.32 4.76 6.39
N VAL A 141 1.62 4.46 5.31
CA VAL A 141 0.59 3.40 5.25
C VAL A 141 1.19 2.17 4.57
N HIS A 142 0.94 1.00 5.13
CA HIS A 142 1.37 -0.24 4.51
C HIS A 142 0.40 -0.71 3.42
N MET A 143 0.98 -1.25 2.37
CA MET A 143 0.30 -2.13 1.42
C MET A 143 1.06 -3.44 1.36
N ILE A 144 0.33 -4.54 1.24
CA ILE A 144 0.92 -5.87 1.16
C ILE A 144 0.27 -6.67 0.03
N GLY A 145 1.07 -7.43 -0.69
CA GLY A 145 0.55 -8.33 -1.70
C GLY A 145 1.57 -8.68 -2.78
N ARG A 146 1.10 -9.48 -3.74
CA ARG A 146 1.84 -9.74 -4.95
C ARG A 146 1.71 -8.55 -5.89
N ASN A 147 2.85 -8.00 -6.29
CA ASN A 147 2.95 -6.89 -7.21
C ASN A 147 3.94 -7.23 -8.34
N LYS A 148 3.42 -7.61 -9.49
CA LYS A 148 4.25 -7.99 -10.64
C LYS A 148 5.09 -6.83 -11.17
N LEU A 149 4.57 -5.61 -11.05
CA LEU A 149 5.31 -4.40 -11.45
C LEU A 149 6.67 -4.33 -10.73
N ASP A 150 6.71 -4.65 -9.42
CA ASP A 150 7.96 -4.65 -8.65
C ASP A 150 8.94 -5.69 -9.17
N SER A 151 8.46 -6.89 -9.48
CA SER A 151 9.28 -7.92 -10.10
C SER A 151 9.89 -7.47 -11.44
N VAL A 152 9.12 -6.72 -12.25
CA VAL A 152 9.56 -6.23 -13.56
C VAL A 152 10.61 -5.13 -13.44
N TRP A 153 10.37 -4.10 -12.61
CA TRP A 153 11.30 -2.98 -12.52
C TRP A 153 12.57 -3.30 -11.72
N LEU A 154 12.51 -4.23 -10.78
CA LEU A 154 13.68 -4.74 -10.05
C LEU A 154 14.49 -5.74 -10.89
N GLY A 155 13.84 -6.39 -11.88
CA GLY A 155 14.42 -7.53 -12.59
C GLY A 155 14.60 -8.74 -11.66
N ALA A 156 13.73 -8.89 -10.69
CA ALA A 156 13.72 -9.94 -9.69
C ALA A 156 12.45 -10.78 -9.85
N GLY A 157 12.58 -12.10 -10.00
CA GLY A 157 11.42 -12.95 -10.25
C GLY A 157 11.70 -14.44 -10.16
N PRO A 158 10.68 -15.25 -10.33
CA PRO A 158 9.31 -14.90 -10.74
C PRO A 158 8.53 -14.13 -9.66
N SER A 159 7.47 -13.39 -10.04
CA SER A 159 6.69 -12.56 -9.11
C SER A 159 5.98 -13.37 -8.01
N GLN A 160 5.80 -14.68 -8.23
CA GLN A 160 5.30 -15.62 -7.22
C GLN A 160 6.31 -15.91 -6.08
N LYS A 161 7.54 -15.43 -6.20
CA LYS A 161 8.59 -15.53 -5.16
C LYS A 161 9.01 -14.17 -4.64
N LEU A 162 8.16 -13.15 -4.84
CA LEU A 162 8.40 -11.77 -4.40
C LEU A 162 7.13 -11.18 -3.79
N LEU A 163 7.01 -11.20 -2.48
CA LEU A 163 5.99 -10.46 -1.76
C LEU A 163 6.46 -9.03 -1.51
N THR A 164 5.60 -8.08 -1.81
CA THR A 164 5.87 -6.65 -1.62
C THR A 164 5.15 -6.12 -0.39
N ILE A 165 5.86 -5.39 0.46
CA ILE A 165 5.32 -4.53 1.50
C ILE A 165 5.77 -3.10 1.17
N CYS A 166 4.83 -2.29 0.70
CA CYS A 166 5.07 -0.88 0.42
C CYS A 166 4.81 -0.02 1.65
N ASN A 167 5.55 1.10 1.75
CA ASN A 167 5.43 2.12 2.79
C ASN A 167 5.00 3.43 2.12
N CYS A 168 3.69 3.66 2.02
CA CYS A 168 3.11 4.67 1.15
C CYS A 168 2.80 5.98 1.85
N CYS A 169 3.22 7.10 1.24
CA CYS A 169 2.78 8.44 1.61
C CYS A 169 1.56 8.87 0.77
N PRO A 170 0.76 9.85 1.20
CA PRO A 170 -0.40 10.34 0.42
C PRO A 170 0.01 11.09 -0.84
N CYS A 171 1.13 11.81 -0.79
CA CYS A 171 1.53 12.77 -1.82
C CYS A 171 2.26 12.15 -3.03
N CYS A 172 2.98 11.03 -2.85
CA CYS A 172 3.88 10.51 -3.87
C CYS A 172 3.58 9.10 -4.34
N CYS A 173 2.70 8.36 -3.64
CA CYS A 173 2.43 6.96 -3.93
C CYS A 173 2.04 6.76 -5.41
N LEU A 174 2.60 5.71 -6.03
CA LEU A 174 2.21 5.29 -7.38
C LEU A 174 0.70 5.12 -7.49
N TRP A 175 0.09 4.51 -6.48
CA TRP A 175 -1.33 4.17 -6.48
C TRP A 175 -2.28 5.38 -6.39
N GLY A 176 -1.78 6.60 -6.29
CA GLY A 176 -2.55 7.82 -6.59
C GLY A 176 -3.10 7.86 -8.01
N ILE A 177 -2.64 6.95 -8.89
CA ILE A 177 -3.20 6.77 -10.24
C ILE A 177 -4.49 5.94 -10.27
N ILE A 178 -4.91 5.32 -9.17
CA ILE A 178 -6.09 4.42 -9.08
C ILE A 178 -7.34 5.03 -9.73
N PRO A 179 -7.71 6.29 -9.52
CA PRO A 179 -8.89 6.88 -10.16
C PRO A 179 -8.83 6.90 -11.69
N GLN A 180 -7.64 6.79 -12.27
CA GLN A 180 -7.42 6.88 -13.72
C GLN A 180 -7.14 5.52 -14.37
N LEU A 181 -6.98 4.47 -13.56
CA LEU A 181 -6.77 3.10 -14.06
C LEU A 181 -8.07 2.48 -14.58
N SER A 182 -7.93 1.61 -15.57
CA SER A 182 -9.04 0.74 -15.97
C SER A 182 -9.50 -0.14 -14.80
N PRO A 183 -10.81 -0.50 -14.74
CA PRO A 183 -11.31 -1.40 -13.69
C PRO A 183 -10.52 -2.71 -13.58
N LEU A 184 -10.09 -3.26 -14.71
CA LEU A 184 -9.29 -4.50 -14.79
C LEU A 184 -8.02 -4.45 -13.91
N ILE A 185 -7.37 -3.29 -13.79
CA ILE A 185 -6.15 -3.10 -13.01
C ILE A 185 -6.48 -2.53 -11.63
N ARG A 186 -7.39 -1.54 -11.58
CA ARG A 186 -7.79 -0.85 -10.36
C ARG A 186 -8.27 -1.82 -9.27
N ASP A 187 -9.07 -2.82 -9.67
CA ASP A 187 -9.73 -3.72 -8.73
C ASP A 187 -8.77 -4.76 -8.13
N LYS A 188 -7.54 -4.87 -8.66
CA LYS A 188 -6.44 -5.65 -8.05
C LYS A 188 -5.80 -4.98 -6.84
N VAL A 189 -6.11 -3.71 -6.60
CA VAL A 189 -5.67 -2.96 -5.43
C VAL A 189 -6.88 -2.64 -4.57
N SER A 190 -7.01 -3.30 -3.46
CA SER A 190 -8.22 -3.25 -2.62
C SER A 190 -7.93 -2.76 -1.20
N ARG A 191 -8.98 -2.50 -0.46
CA ARG A 191 -8.90 -2.33 1.00
C ARG A 191 -8.85 -3.68 1.70
N MET A 192 -8.33 -3.70 2.92
CA MET A 192 -8.35 -4.87 3.78
C MET A 192 -9.80 -5.35 4.01
N PRO A 193 -10.07 -6.65 3.93
CA PRO A 193 -11.38 -7.21 4.30
C PRO A 193 -11.81 -6.77 5.71
N GLY A 194 -13.11 -6.60 5.92
CA GLY A 194 -13.67 -6.20 7.22
C GLY A 194 -13.46 -4.72 7.59
N VAL A 195 -12.75 -3.94 6.79
CA VAL A 195 -12.57 -2.49 7.02
C VAL A 195 -13.79 -1.72 6.53
N ASN A 196 -14.41 -0.95 7.44
CA ASN A 196 -15.45 0.01 7.13
C ASN A 196 -14.99 1.42 7.53
N VAL A 197 -15.28 2.39 6.65
CA VAL A 197 -15.02 3.81 6.92
C VAL A 197 -16.35 4.54 6.76
N THR A 198 -16.79 5.23 7.81
CA THR A 198 -18.08 5.91 7.87
C THR A 198 -17.93 7.36 8.28
N VAL A 199 -18.82 8.21 7.79
CA VAL A 199 -18.95 9.59 8.24
C VAL A 199 -20.12 9.67 9.21
N THR A 200 -19.91 10.28 10.38
CA THR A 200 -20.91 10.43 11.43
C THR A 200 -21.57 11.78 11.40
N GLU A 201 -22.64 11.96 12.18
CA GLU A 201 -23.37 13.22 12.34
C GLU A 201 -22.51 14.39 12.89
N ARG A 202 -21.31 14.11 13.38
CA ARG A 202 -20.34 15.13 13.81
C ARG A 202 -19.71 15.88 12.63
N CYS A 203 -19.95 15.43 11.39
CA CYS A 203 -19.43 16.08 10.19
C CYS A 203 -20.13 17.44 9.98
N ILE A 204 -19.35 18.45 9.69
CA ILE A 204 -19.80 19.81 9.39
C ILE A 204 -19.40 20.26 7.98
N GLY A 205 -19.00 19.36 7.10
CA GLY A 205 -18.63 19.67 5.73
C GLY A 205 -17.38 20.55 5.56
N CYS A 206 -16.48 20.62 6.55
CA CYS A 206 -15.33 21.55 6.54
C CYS A 206 -14.30 21.30 5.43
N GLY A 207 -14.35 20.17 4.72
CA GLY A 207 -13.48 19.84 3.59
C GLY A 207 -12.07 19.34 3.93
N THR A 208 -11.61 19.44 5.17
CA THR A 208 -10.24 19.08 5.58
C THR A 208 -9.84 17.67 5.12
N CYS A 209 -10.76 16.72 5.12
CA CYS A 209 -10.50 15.33 4.73
C CYS A 209 -10.35 15.11 3.22
N SER A 210 -10.84 16.04 2.37
CA SER A 210 -10.78 15.96 0.90
C SER A 210 -9.57 16.69 0.31
N GLU A 211 -8.96 17.63 1.03
CA GLU A 211 -7.87 18.48 0.52
C GLU A 211 -6.51 17.77 0.58
N GLY A 212 -6.17 16.98 -0.46
CA GLY A 212 -4.87 16.34 -0.61
C GLY A 212 -4.57 15.21 0.38
N VAL A 213 -5.56 14.75 1.15
CA VAL A 213 -5.44 13.69 2.14
C VAL A 213 -5.68 12.32 1.52
N CYS A 214 -6.73 12.21 0.71
CA CYS A 214 -7.08 10.97 0.04
C CYS A 214 -6.29 10.79 -1.25
N PHE A 215 -5.38 9.82 -1.28
CA PHE A 215 -4.55 9.57 -2.46
C PHE A 215 -5.31 8.92 -3.64
N VAL A 216 -6.55 8.48 -3.41
CA VAL A 216 -7.42 7.88 -4.43
C VAL A 216 -8.68 8.71 -4.72
N ASP A 217 -8.73 9.94 -4.20
CA ASP A 217 -9.86 10.88 -4.38
C ASP A 217 -11.24 10.28 -4.03
N ALA A 218 -11.28 9.38 -3.03
CA ALA A 218 -12.48 8.65 -2.62
C ALA A 218 -13.31 9.39 -1.55
N ILE A 219 -12.93 10.58 -1.15
CA ILE A 219 -13.67 11.39 -0.19
C ILE A 219 -13.83 12.81 -0.71
N HIS A 220 -15.04 13.30 -0.70
CA HIS A 220 -15.40 14.65 -1.14
C HIS A 220 -16.50 15.22 -0.25
N VAL A 221 -16.74 16.52 -0.31
CA VAL A 221 -17.84 17.17 0.41
C VAL A 221 -19.00 17.37 -0.55
N ASP A 222 -20.19 16.92 -0.13
CA ASP A 222 -21.46 17.17 -0.81
C ASP A 222 -22.39 17.87 0.19
N GLY A 223 -22.70 19.14 -0.11
CA GLY A 223 -23.44 19.99 0.84
C GLY A 223 -22.70 20.19 2.15
N GLU A 224 -23.28 19.76 3.26
CA GLU A 224 -22.73 19.91 4.62
C GLU A 224 -22.04 18.66 5.14
N TYR A 225 -21.86 17.63 4.31
CA TYR A 225 -21.29 16.34 4.74
C TYR A 225 -20.19 15.86 3.83
N ALA A 226 -19.21 15.16 4.40
CA ALA A 226 -18.25 14.40 3.63
C ALA A 226 -18.89 13.07 3.17
N VAL A 227 -18.64 12.71 1.91
CA VAL A 227 -19.09 11.46 1.31
C VAL A 227 -17.87 10.63 0.93
N ILE A 228 -17.91 9.35 1.25
CA ILE A 228 -16.86 8.38 0.92
C ILE A 228 -17.41 7.40 -0.11
N ASP A 229 -16.80 7.33 -1.27
CA ASP A 229 -17.19 6.41 -2.32
C ASP A 229 -16.55 5.02 -2.20
N GLU A 230 -16.98 4.08 -3.03
CA GLU A 230 -16.53 2.69 -3.06
C GLU A 230 -15.07 2.51 -3.49
N THR A 231 -14.44 3.54 -4.07
CA THR A 231 -13.02 3.50 -4.41
C THR A 231 -12.11 3.67 -3.18
N CYS A 232 -12.67 3.95 -2.01
CA CYS A 232 -11.94 4.07 -0.75
C CYS A 232 -11.10 2.82 -0.47
N ARG A 233 -9.84 3.02 -0.10
CA ARG A 233 -8.89 1.95 0.24
C ARG A 233 -8.73 1.71 1.74
N GLY A 234 -9.53 2.38 2.58
CA GLY A 234 -9.58 2.13 4.02
C GLY A 234 -8.28 2.44 4.77
N CYS A 235 -7.46 3.36 4.28
CA CYS A 235 -6.14 3.63 4.86
C CYS A 235 -6.16 4.42 6.18
N GLY A 236 -7.29 5.05 6.54
CA GLY A 236 -7.48 5.76 7.80
C GLY A 236 -6.97 7.22 7.84
N ARG A 237 -6.34 7.73 6.78
CA ARG A 237 -5.75 9.10 6.80
C ARG A 237 -6.77 10.21 7.05
N CYS A 238 -7.96 10.08 6.47
CA CYS A 238 -9.06 11.04 6.68
C CYS A 238 -9.57 11.02 8.13
N VAL A 239 -9.46 9.88 8.81
CA VAL A 239 -9.82 9.75 10.24
C VAL A 239 -8.91 10.62 11.09
N GLU A 240 -7.58 10.52 10.87
CA GLU A 240 -6.59 11.25 11.67
C GLU A 240 -6.67 12.77 11.53
N ILE A 241 -7.02 13.24 10.33
CA ILE A 241 -7.00 14.68 10.05
C ILE A 241 -8.33 15.36 10.34
N CYS A 242 -9.38 14.60 10.61
CA CYS A 242 -10.71 15.17 10.85
C CYS A 242 -10.75 15.96 12.17
N PRO A 243 -10.91 17.29 12.14
CA PRO A 243 -10.89 18.10 13.36
C PRO A 243 -12.08 17.87 14.28
N ASN A 244 -13.16 17.28 13.73
CA ASN A 244 -14.40 16.98 14.48
C ASN A 244 -14.52 15.49 14.83
N GLU A 245 -13.48 14.68 14.59
CA GLU A 245 -13.52 13.22 14.78
C GLU A 245 -14.78 12.58 14.15
N ALA A 246 -15.23 13.14 13.02
CA ALA A 246 -16.47 12.77 12.36
C ALA A 246 -16.31 11.59 11.39
N ILE A 247 -15.10 11.11 11.16
CA ILE A 247 -14.83 9.95 10.31
C ILE A 247 -14.34 8.82 11.19
N GLU A 248 -15.02 7.68 11.11
CA GLU A 248 -14.73 6.50 11.91
C GLU A 248 -14.26 5.37 11.00
N LEU A 249 -13.25 4.63 11.46
CA LEU A 249 -12.77 3.42 10.82
C LEU A 249 -12.93 2.27 11.80
N SER A 250 -13.69 1.26 11.41
CA SER A 250 -13.86 0.03 12.16
C SER A 250 -13.31 -1.16 11.38
N VAL A 251 -12.85 -2.17 12.10
CA VAL A 251 -12.35 -3.43 11.53
C VAL A 251 -13.05 -4.56 12.25
N ASP A 252 -13.52 -5.54 11.49
CA ASP A 252 -14.01 -6.81 12.05
C ASP A 252 -12.82 -7.72 12.32
N TYR A 253 -12.44 -7.82 13.59
CA TYR A 253 -11.14 -8.38 13.98
C TYR A 253 -11.05 -9.89 14.05
N ASP A 254 -12.16 -10.59 14.27
CA ASP A 254 -12.12 -12.00 14.67
C ASP A 254 -11.52 -12.92 13.60
N GLU A 255 -11.52 -12.50 12.34
CA GLU A 255 -11.02 -13.29 11.22
C GLU A 255 -10.00 -12.59 10.30
N VAL A 256 -9.61 -11.33 10.58
CA VAL A 256 -8.81 -10.51 9.63
C VAL A 256 -7.44 -11.11 9.36
N LEU A 257 -6.68 -11.50 10.39
CA LEU A 257 -5.34 -12.06 10.18
C LEU A 257 -5.40 -13.40 9.45
N PRO A 258 -6.25 -14.37 9.87
CA PRO A 258 -6.44 -15.62 9.11
C PRO A 258 -6.88 -15.36 7.65
N ALA A 259 -7.85 -14.48 7.44
CA ALA A 259 -8.34 -14.15 6.10
C ALA A 259 -7.24 -13.52 5.21
N MET A 260 -6.41 -12.65 5.78
CA MET A 260 -5.29 -12.06 5.05
C MET A 260 -4.20 -13.07 4.74
N ILE A 261 -3.90 -14.00 5.66
CA ILE A 261 -2.96 -15.10 5.41
C ILE A 261 -3.49 -16.01 4.31
N GLU A 262 -4.75 -16.41 4.40
CA GLU A 262 -5.40 -17.26 3.38
C GLU A 262 -5.42 -16.59 2.00
N ARG A 263 -5.61 -15.26 1.95
CA ARG A 263 -5.62 -14.50 0.70
C ARG A 263 -4.24 -14.36 0.08
N ILE A 264 -3.20 -14.06 0.88
CA ILE A 264 -1.86 -13.71 0.36
C ILE A 264 -0.98 -14.94 0.15
N SER A 265 -1.02 -15.93 1.06
CA SER A 265 -0.12 -17.08 1.01
C SER A 265 -0.21 -17.90 -0.29
N PRO A 266 -1.38 -18.09 -0.94
CA PRO A 266 -1.45 -18.79 -2.22
C PRO A 266 -0.84 -18.01 -3.40
N LEU A 267 -0.66 -16.70 -3.25
CA LEU A 267 -0.17 -15.82 -4.33
C LEU A 267 1.35 -15.80 -4.42
N VAL A 268 2.02 -16.00 -3.28
CA VAL A 268 3.46 -15.81 -3.18
C VAL A 268 4.09 -16.82 -2.23
N ASP A 269 5.08 -17.53 -2.74
CA ASP A 269 5.99 -18.37 -1.95
C ASP A 269 7.11 -17.52 -1.37
N ILE A 270 7.13 -17.35 -0.05
CA ILE A 270 8.15 -16.60 0.70
C ILE A 270 9.09 -17.48 1.52
N SER A 271 8.95 -18.81 1.38
CA SER A 271 9.78 -19.81 2.05
C SER A 271 11.22 -19.83 1.52
#